data_d5b10fbca5ab2335790445f02b500c3d
#
_entry.id   d5b10fbca5ab2335790445f02b500c3d
#
_cell.length_a   1.000
_cell.length_b   1.000
_cell.length_c   1.000
_cell.angle_alpha   90.00
_cell.angle_beta   90.00
_cell.angle_gamma   90.00
#
_symmetry.space_group_name_H-M   'P 1'
#
loop_
_entity.id
_entity.type
_entity.pdbx_description
1 polymer ?
#
loop_
_entity_poly.entity_id
_entity_poly.type
_entity_poly.pdbx_seq_one_letter_code
_entity_poly.pdbx_strand_id
1 'polypeptide(L)'
;MLLRHIFAIFLSFTSASALADALDVNLSNDVAEFQYIATMGNMGQGKSEGHAGFLYNDADNAMGDVGLLVMNTGDSAAIASLGVGIKAVAAKIERNNSMALAIGGQIRITPADDKKFGIVGQVYYAPDIVTFGDAENFVQTGVRVEYEIMQQAAVYVGYRKIKFDINVLPAPVSAVGVVLDEGVHVGVRIAF
;
A
#
# COMPACT_ATOMS: atom_id res chain seq x y z
N MET A 1 24.93 0.59 -14.56
CA MET A 1 25.65 0.85 -13.29
C MET A 1 24.71 1.19 -12.13
N LEU A 2 23.46 1.57 -12.37
CA LEU A 2 22.45 1.89 -11.34
C LEU A 2 21.96 0.66 -10.53
N LEU A 3 21.89 -0.51 -11.15
CA LEU A 3 21.34 -1.71 -10.51
C LEU A 3 22.15 -2.24 -9.31
N ARG A 4 23.45 -1.92 -9.25
CA ARG A 4 24.33 -2.35 -8.13
C ARG A 4 24.13 -1.55 -6.84
N HIS A 5 23.55 -0.35 -6.89
CA HIS A 5 23.35 0.50 -5.72
C HIS A 5 21.99 0.28 -5.05
N ILE A 6 21.01 -0.23 -5.77
CA ILE A 6 19.68 -0.56 -5.23
C ILE A 6 19.76 -1.78 -4.28
N PHE A 7 20.64 -2.73 -4.58
CA PHE A 7 20.83 -3.93 -3.75
C PHE A 7 21.55 -3.65 -2.40
N ALA A 8 22.33 -2.57 -2.33
CA ALA A 8 23.08 -2.22 -1.12
C ALA A 8 22.26 -1.51 -0.06
N ILE A 9 21.14 -0.88 -0.43
CA ILE A 9 20.27 -0.16 0.51
C ILE A 9 19.38 -1.15 1.28
N PHE A 10 19.09 -2.33 0.73
CA PHE A 10 18.26 -3.35 1.37
C PHE A 10 18.93 -4.10 2.53
N LEU A 11 20.25 -4.02 2.68
CA LEU A 11 21.00 -4.81 3.67
C LEU A 11 21.25 -4.10 5.00
N SER A 12 20.83 -2.86 5.20
CA SER A 12 21.16 -2.07 6.39
C SER A 12 20.04 -2.03 7.46
N PHE A 13 18.95 -2.75 7.29
CA PHE A 13 17.81 -2.76 8.24
C PHE A 13 17.84 -3.91 9.27
N THR A 14 19.00 -4.51 9.52
CA THR A 14 19.11 -5.66 10.43
C THR A 14 19.47 -5.26 11.86
N SER A 15 18.65 -4.45 12.52
CA SER A 15 18.67 -4.37 13.99
C SER A 15 17.39 -3.70 14.51
N ALA A 16 16.23 -4.24 14.22
CA ALA A 16 14.99 -3.91 14.91
C ALA A 16 14.53 -5.14 15.69
N SER A 17 14.31 -4.92 16.97
CA SER A 17 13.70 -5.82 17.95
C SER A 17 12.59 -6.68 17.32
N ALA A 18 12.42 -7.89 17.80
CA ALA A 18 11.44 -8.92 17.41
C ALA A 18 9.98 -8.44 17.40
N LEU A 19 9.66 -7.55 16.49
CA LEU A 19 8.32 -7.18 16.06
C LEU A 19 8.11 -7.93 14.75
N ALA A 20 6.96 -8.57 14.58
CA ALA A 20 6.67 -9.34 13.37
C ALA A 20 6.63 -8.40 12.16
N ASP A 21 7.69 -8.39 11.41
CA ASP A 21 7.81 -7.65 10.17
C ASP A 21 7.37 -8.53 9.00
N ALA A 22 6.92 -7.93 7.92
CA ALA A 22 6.53 -8.66 6.73
C ALA A 22 7.00 -7.96 5.45
N LEU A 23 7.33 -8.75 4.45
CA LEU A 23 7.55 -8.33 3.09
C LEU A 23 6.36 -8.79 2.23
N ASP A 24 5.79 -7.85 1.50
CA ASP A 24 4.69 -8.09 0.58
C ASP A 24 5.17 -7.78 -0.84
N VAL A 25 5.01 -8.72 -1.75
CA VAL A 25 5.36 -8.56 -3.16
C VAL A 25 4.13 -8.89 -3.99
N ASN A 26 3.71 -7.96 -4.84
CA ASN A 26 2.62 -8.23 -5.75
C ASN A 26 2.94 -7.83 -7.20
N LEU A 27 2.32 -8.54 -8.10
CA LEU A 27 2.49 -8.41 -9.53
C LEU A 27 1.12 -8.34 -10.19
N SER A 28 0.96 -7.43 -11.12
CA SER A 28 -0.13 -7.39 -12.10
C SER A 28 0.45 -7.54 -13.52
N ASN A 29 -0.35 -7.35 -14.55
CA ASN A 29 0.14 -7.45 -15.92
C ASN A 29 1.27 -6.47 -16.22
N ASP A 30 1.14 -5.25 -15.70
CA ASP A 30 1.99 -4.11 -16.07
C ASP A 30 2.67 -3.46 -14.87
N VAL A 31 2.44 -3.98 -13.64
CA VAL A 31 2.90 -3.36 -12.39
C VAL A 31 3.55 -4.37 -11.46
N ALA A 32 4.68 -3.99 -10.90
CA ALA A 32 5.32 -4.67 -9.77
C ALA A 32 5.34 -3.74 -8.55
N GLU A 33 4.93 -4.24 -7.39
CA GLU A 33 5.00 -3.52 -6.12
C GLU A 33 5.69 -4.36 -5.06
N PHE A 34 6.52 -3.68 -4.27
CA PHE A 34 7.18 -4.21 -3.09
C PHE A 34 6.78 -3.37 -1.89
N GLN A 35 6.37 -4.00 -0.81
CA GLN A 35 6.00 -3.31 0.41
C GLN A 35 6.63 -4.00 1.63
N TYR A 36 7.29 -3.22 2.46
CA TYR A 36 7.75 -3.63 3.78
C TYR A 36 6.75 -3.16 4.83
N ILE A 37 6.37 -4.05 5.74
CA ILE A 37 5.40 -3.78 6.81
C ILE A 37 6.09 -4.07 8.14
N ALA A 38 6.15 -3.07 9.02
CA ALA A 38 6.72 -3.17 10.35
C ALA A 38 5.63 -3.05 11.41
N THR A 39 5.59 -3.96 12.36
CA THR A 39 4.74 -3.85 13.54
C THR A 39 5.40 -2.87 14.52
N MET A 40 4.72 -1.76 14.83
CA MET A 40 5.24 -0.70 15.71
C MET A 40 4.78 -0.83 17.17
N GLY A 41 4.07 -1.92 17.50
CA GLY A 41 3.51 -2.15 18.82
C GLY A 41 2.04 -1.76 18.95
N ASN A 42 1.57 -1.54 20.16
CA ASN A 42 0.18 -1.20 20.42
C ASN A 42 0.02 0.30 20.64
N MET A 43 -0.96 0.90 19.97
CA MET A 43 -1.37 2.29 20.17
C MET A 43 -2.79 2.30 20.73
N GLY A 44 -2.91 2.54 22.04
CA GLY A 44 -4.18 2.36 22.75
C GLY A 44 -4.65 0.90 22.76
N GLN A 45 -5.83 0.64 22.24
CA GLN A 45 -6.39 -0.71 22.09
C GLN A 45 -6.14 -1.30 20.70
N GLY A 46 -5.39 -0.61 19.84
CA GLY A 46 -5.10 -1.04 18.48
C GLY A 46 -3.65 -1.45 18.26
N LYS A 47 -3.42 -2.34 17.32
CA LYS A 47 -2.09 -2.70 16.81
C LYS A 47 -1.69 -1.66 15.76
N SER A 48 -0.51 -1.05 15.91
CA SER A 48 0.02 -0.10 14.93
C SER A 48 1.01 -0.78 13.99
N GLU A 49 0.86 -0.48 12.70
CA GLU A 49 1.71 -0.98 11.63
C GLU A 49 2.22 0.20 10.80
N GLY A 50 3.53 0.23 10.59
CA GLY A 50 4.17 1.10 9.61
C GLY A 50 4.35 0.35 8.30
N HIS A 51 4.25 1.04 7.17
CA HIS A 51 4.59 0.46 5.88
C HIS A 51 5.41 1.41 5.02
N ALA A 52 6.24 0.83 4.18
CA ALA A 52 6.96 1.53 3.13
C ALA A 52 6.85 0.70 1.84
N GLY A 53 6.40 1.32 0.77
CA GLY A 53 6.13 0.67 -0.50
C GLY A 53 6.83 1.33 -1.68
N PHE A 54 7.08 0.55 -2.71
CA PHE A 54 7.56 1.00 -4.00
C PHE A 54 6.84 0.24 -5.11
N LEU A 55 6.28 0.99 -6.04
CA LEU A 55 5.55 0.48 -7.20
C LEU A 55 6.21 1.01 -8.47
N TYR A 56 6.35 0.15 -9.46
CA TYR A 56 6.84 0.47 -10.80
C TYR A 56 5.93 -0.16 -11.84
N ASN A 57 5.59 0.60 -12.90
CA ASN A 57 4.83 0.09 -14.03
C ASN A 57 5.63 0.16 -15.34
N ASP A 58 5.15 -0.55 -16.37
CA ASP A 58 5.79 -0.66 -17.69
C ASP A 58 5.77 0.66 -18.51
N ALA A 59 4.94 1.63 -18.13
CA ALA A 59 4.93 2.97 -18.71
C ALA A 59 5.98 3.91 -18.08
N ASP A 60 7.03 3.36 -17.43
CA ASP A 60 8.10 4.11 -16.75
C ASP A 60 7.61 5.03 -15.62
N ASN A 61 6.43 4.78 -15.06
CA ASN A 61 5.96 5.47 -13.88
C ASN A 61 6.41 4.74 -12.62
N ALA A 62 6.73 5.50 -11.60
CA ALA A 62 7.14 4.99 -10.30
C ALA A 62 6.42 5.71 -9.18
N MET A 63 6.06 4.96 -8.13
CA MET A 63 5.44 5.51 -6.93
C MET A 63 6.11 4.91 -5.70
N GLY A 64 6.47 5.76 -4.75
CA GLY A 64 6.90 5.36 -3.42
C GLY A 64 5.88 5.83 -2.40
N ASP A 65 5.67 5.05 -1.35
CA ASP A 65 4.80 5.44 -0.24
C ASP A 65 5.35 5.01 1.11
N VAL A 66 4.99 5.77 2.12
CA VAL A 66 5.18 5.42 3.53
C VAL A 66 3.92 5.76 4.31
N GLY A 67 3.55 4.93 5.28
CA GLY A 67 2.33 5.18 6.02
C GLY A 67 2.29 4.49 7.37
N LEU A 68 1.27 4.87 8.12
CA LEU A 68 0.94 4.32 9.42
C LEU A 68 -0.52 3.88 9.41
N LEU A 69 -0.79 2.69 9.94
CA LEU A 69 -2.12 2.11 10.08
C LEU A 69 -2.30 1.64 11.52
N VAL A 70 -3.39 2.00 12.14
CA VAL A 70 -3.80 1.50 13.45
C VAL A 70 -5.02 0.63 13.27
N MET A 71 -4.87 -0.66 13.53
CA MET A 71 -5.91 -1.68 13.43
C MET A 71 -6.51 -1.95 14.80
N ASN A 72 -7.84 -1.92 14.92
CA ASN A 72 -8.49 -2.39 16.13
C ASN A 72 -8.33 -3.92 16.22
N THR A 73 -7.72 -4.38 17.31
CA THR A 73 -7.67 -5.80 17.67
C THR A 73 -8.88 -6.09 18.54
N GLY A 74 -10.07 -6.15 17.97
CA GLY A 74 -11.27 -6.57 18.69
C GLY A 74 -11.10 -7.96 19.31
N ASP A 75 -11.97 -8.30 20.28
CA ASP A 75 -11.98 -9.60 20.94
C ASP A 75 -11.83 -10.75 19.94
N SER A 76 -11.21 -11.84 20.40
CA SER A 76 -10.79 -13.01 19.60
C SER A 76 -11.90 -13.70 18.79
N ALA A 77 -13.11 -13.25 18.88
CA ALA A 77 -14.29 -13.62 18.09
C ALA A 77 -14.63 -12.60 16.99
N ALA A 78 -13.87 -11.51 16.86
CA ALA A 78 -14.16 -10.51 15.85
C ALA A 78 -13.84 -11.05 14.45
N ILE A 79 -14.89 -11.28 13.70
CA ILE A 79 -14.84 -11.65 12.28
C ILE A 79 -14.25 -10.51 11.43
N ALA A 80 -14.24 -9.29 11.95
CA ALA A 80 -13.78 -8.11 11.22
C ALA A 80 -12.84 -7.24 12.08
N SER A 81 -11.73 -6.81 11.47
CA SER A 81 -10.84 -5.80 12.02
C SER A 81 -10.90 -4.55 11.14
N LEU A 82 -10.99 -3.39 11.77
CA LEU A 82 -11.01 -2.09 11.08
C LEU A 82 -9.75 -1.30 11.43
N GLY A 83 -9.09 -0.76 10.43
CA GLY A 83 -7.93 0.09 10.57
C GLY A 83 -8.15 1.48 9.98
N VAL A 84 -7.57 2.48 10.62
CA VAL A 84 -7.49 3.86 10.12
C VAL A 84 -6.04 4.25 10.01
N GLY A 85 -5.67 4.94 8.93
CA GLY A 85 -4.28 5.27 8.66
C GLY A 85 -4.08 6.53 7.84
N ILE A 86 -2.83 6.92 7.79
CA ILE A 86 -2.32 7.99 6.94
C ILE A 86 -1.20 7.45 6.05
N LYS A 87 -1.09 7.99 4.85
CA LYS A 87 -0.11 7.57 3.86
C LYS A 87 0.46 8.79 3.14
N ALA A 88 1.77 8.97 3.15
CA ALA A 88 2.45 9.92 2.29
C ALA A 88 2.88 9.17 1.01
N VAL A 89 2.56 9.74 -0.12
CA VAL A 89 2.81 9.16 -1.45
C VAL A 89 3.61 10.14 -2.27
N ALA A 90 4.60 9.64 -3.00
CA ALA A 90 5.34 10.39 -4.01
C ALA A 90 5.37 9.57 -5.31
N ALA A 91 4.96 10.17 -6.41
CA ALA A 91 4.89 9.51 -7.71
C ALA A 91 5.58 10.35 -8.78
N LYS A 92 6.31 9.67 -9.64
CA LYS A 92 6.79 10.21 -10.91
C LYS A 92 5.95 9.60 -12.02
N ILE A 93 5.16 10.44 -12.70
CA ILE A 93 4.22 10.03 -13.73
C ILE A 93 4.61 10.78 -15.00
N GLU A 94 5.23 10.05 -15.97
CA GLU A 94 5.82 10.65 -17.16
C GLU A 94 6.83 11.77 -16.81
N ARG A 95 6.44 13.03 -16.99
CA ARG A 95 7.26 14.23 -16.69
C ARG A 95 6.81 14.97 -15.44
N ASN A 96 5.71 14.52 -14.82
CA ASN A 96 5.09 15.19 -13.68
C ASN A 96 5.55 14.54 -12.38
N ASN A 97 5.81 15.37 -11.38
CA ASN A 97 6.10 14.93 -10.02
C ASN A 97 4.91 15.24 -9.12
N SER A 98 4.32 14.22 -8.56
CA SER A 98 3.10 14.30 -7.76
C SER A 98 3.36 13.78 -6.36
N MET A 99 2.88 14.50 -5.36
CA MET A 99 2.91 14.03 -3.97
C MET A 99 1.53 14.18 -3.34
N ALA A 100 1.21 13.32 -2.37
CA ALA A 100 -0.06 13.35 -1.67
C ALA A 100 0.10 12.89 -0.22
N LEU A 101 -0.64 13.51 0.69
CA LEU A 101 -0.84 13.02 2.05
C LEU A 101 -2.27 12.50 2.17
N ALA A 102 -2.43 11.19 2.06
CA ALA A 102 -3.71 10.53 2.03
C ALA A 102 -4.15 10.06 3.43
N ILE A 103 -5.44 10.17 3.69
CA ILE A 103 -6.11 9.57 4.84
C ILE A 103 -6.95 8.40 4.33
N GLY A 104 -6.98 7.33 5.08
CA GLY A 104 -7.74 6.16 4.67
C GLY A 104 -7.80 5.09 5.73
N GLY A 105 -8.01 3.86 5.27
CA GLY A 105 -8.05 2.73 6.17
C GLY A 105 -8.20 1.41 5.44
N GLN A 106 -8.30 0.39 6.27
CA GLN A 106 -8.40 -1.00 5.85
C GLN A 106 -9.44 -1.73 6.69
N ILE A 107 -10.18 -2.61 6.05
CA ILE A 107 -11.00 -3.61 6.71
C ILE A 107 -10.46 -4.99 6.39
N ARG A 108 -10.33 -5.85 7.39
CA ARG A 108 -10.02 -7.26 7.23
C ARG A 108 -11.14 -8.10 7.81
N ILE A 109 -11.68 -9.01 7.02
CA ILE A 109 -12.71 -9.97 7.42
C ILE A 109 -12.10 -11.36 7.37
N THR A 110 -12.15 -12.08 8.49
CA THR A 110 -11.64 -13.45 8.61
C THR A 110 -12.79 -14.34 9.05
N PRO A 111 -13.24 -15.32 8.24
CA PRO A 111 -14.30 -16.23 8.63
C PRO A 111 -13.95 -17.02 9.90
N ALA A 112 -14.95 -17.23 10.76
CA ALA A 112 -14.73 -17.92 12.03
C ALA A 112 -14.31 -19.41 11.85
N ASP A 113 -14.80 -20.02 10.78
CA ASP A 113 -14.58 -21.45 10.48
C ASP A 113 -13.23 -21.74 9.81
N ASP A 114 -12.66 -20.75 9.12
CA ASP A 114 -11.35 -20.88 8.47
C ASP A 114 -10.51 -19.61 8.67
N LYS A 115 -9.67 -19.66 9.70
CA LYS A 115 -8.77 -18.55 10.04
C LYS A 115 -7.65 -18.32 9.02
N LYS A 116 -7.45 -19.26 8.09
CA LYS A 116 -6.45 -19.12 7.01
C LYS A 116 -6.93 -18.23 5.88
N PHE A 117 -8.25 -18.01 5.80
CA PHE A 117 -8.85 -17.22 4.75
C PHE A 117 -9.13 -15.80 5.24
N GLY A 118 -8.82 -14.79 4.44
CA GLY A 118 -9.07 -13.40 4.76
C GLY A 118 -9.52 -12.60 3.54
N ILE A 119 -10.43 -11.67 3.74
CA ILE A 119 -10.81 -10.67 2.75
C ILE A 119 -10.35 -9.32 3.30
N VAL A 120 -9.57 -8.59 2.50
CA VAL A 120 -9.04 -7.28 2.88
C VAL A 120 -9.52 -6.25 1.87
N GLY A 121 -10.16 -5.20 2.36
CA GLY A 121 -10.51 -4.01 1.60
C GLY A 121 -9.72 -2.81 2.10
N GLN A 122 -9.30 -1.92 1.21
CA GLN A 122 -8.58 -0.70 1.58
C GLN A 122 -9.03 0.48 0.73
N VAL A 123 -9.00 1.67 1.33
CA VAL A 123 -9.26 2.93 0.65
C VAL A 123 -8.39 4.03 1.26
N TYR A 124 -7.76 4.84 0.39
CA TYR A 124 -7.03 6.05 0.76
C TYR A 124 -7.41 7.17 -0.19
N TYR A 125 -7.52 8.38 0.35
CA TYR A 125 -7.89 9.57 -0.39
C TYR A 125 -7.08 10.79 0.08
N ALA A 126 -6.61 11.57 -0.87
CA ALA A 126 -6.02 12.89 -0.62
C ALA A 126 -6.69 13.93 -1.51
N PRO A 127 -7.40 14.91 -0.94
CA PRO A 127 -7.92 16.04 -1.69
C PRO A 127 -6.80 17.03 -2.07
N ASP A 128 -7.09 17.94 -2.97
CA ASP A 128 -6.20 18.97 -3.50
C ASP A 128 -5.41 19.74 -2.41
N ILE A 129 -6.03 20.05 -1.28
CA ILE A 129 -5.39 20.79 -0.18
C ILE A 129 -4.18 20.08 0.47
N VAL A 130 -4.06 18.76 0.27
CA VAL A 130 -2.98 17.91 0.80
C VAL A 130 -2.22 17.17 -0.29
N THR A 131 -2.36 17.64 -1.53
CA THR A 131 -1.56 17.21 -2.67
C THR A 131 -0.57 18.32 -3.05
N PHE A 132 0.56 17.94 -3.64
CA PHE A 132 1.64 18.84 -3.97
C PHE A 132 2.24 18.49 -5.34
N GLY A 133 2.91 19.46 -5.95
CA GLY A 133 3.46 19.32 -7.29
C GLY A 133 2.38 19.47 -8.35
N ASP A 134 2.29 18.52 -9.25
CA ASP A 134 1.32 18.56 -10.36
C ASP A 134 0.00 17.83 -10.00
N ALA A 135 -0.12 17.24 -8.80
CA ALA A 135 -1.30 16.50 -8.36
C ALA A 135 -2.38 17.41 -7.78
N GLU A 136 -3.64 17.16 -8.14
CA GLU A 136 -4.83 17.76 -7.52
C GLU A 136 -5.55 16.80 -6.57
N ASN A 137 -5.62 15.52 -6.92
CA ASN A 137 -6.24 14.50 -6.07
C ASN A 137 -5.48 13.17 -6.17
N PHE A 138 -5.57 12.38 -5.11
CA PHE A 138 -5.11 11.00 -5.10
C PHE A 138 -6.18 10.08 -4.54
N VAL A 139 -6.41 8.96 -5.22
CA VAL A 139 -7.33 7.90 -4.78
C VAL A 139 -6.65 6.56 -4.95
N GLN A 140 -6.64 5.77 -3.90
CA GLN A 140 -6.27 4.36 -3.93
C GLN A 140 -7.38 3.53 -3.33
N THR A 141 -7.85 2.53 -4.07
CA THR A 141 -8.81 1.54 -3.59
C THR A 141 -8.31 0.15 -3.91
N GLY A 142 -8.69 -0.82 -3.10
CA GLY A 142 -8.32 -2.20 -3.36
C GLY A 142 -9.14 -3.18 -2.54
N VAL A 143 -9.30 -4.37 -3.08
CA VAL A 143 -9.85 -5.53 -2.38
C VAL A 143 -9.01 -6.75 -2.74
N ARG A 144 -8.69 -7.57 -1.76
CA ARG A 144 -7.97 -8.82 -1.99
C ARG A 144 -8.49 -9.95 -1.11
N VAL A 145 -8.34 -11.15 -1.61
CA VAL A 145 -8.59 -12.40 -0.90
C VAL A 145 -7.24 -13.03 -0.60
N GLU A 146 -6.99 -13.30 0.68
CA GLU A 146 -5.73 -13.86 1.18
C GLU A 146 -5.96 -15.28 1.67
N TYR A 147 -4.95 -16.14 1.47
CA TYR A 147 -4.92 -17.49 2.01
C TYR A 147 -3.56 -17.77 2.64
N GLU A 148 -3.56 -18.11 3.93
CA GLU A 148 -2.35 -18.47 4.69
C GLU A 148 -1.94 -19.89 4.34
N ILE A 149 -0.88 -20.04 3.54
CA ILE A 149 -0.30 -21.34 3.18
C ILE A 149 0.60 -21.90 4.30
N MET A 150 1.21 -21.00 5.08
CA MET A 150 2.03 -21.30 6.25
C MET A 150 1.81 -20.21 7.30
N GLN A 151 2.25 -20.45 8.55
CA GLN A 151 2.13 -19.45 9.64
C GLN A 151 2.81 -18.10 9.32
N GLN A 152 3.80 -18.11 8.42
CA GLN A 152 4.60 -16.95 8.05
C GLN A 152 4.42 -16.56 6.56
N ALA A 153 3.56 -17.25 5.81
CA ALA A 153 3.38 -16.97 4.39
C ALA A 153 1.91 -17.05 3.98
N ALA A 154 1.47 -16.00 3.30
CA ALA A 154 0.15 -15.91 2.69
C ALA A 154 0.28 -15.58 1.20
N VAL A 155 -0.58 -16.16 0.40
CA VAL A 155 -0.78 -15.79 -1.01
C VAL A 155 -2.10 -15.05 -1.15
N TYR A 156 -2.21 -14.19 -2.13
CA TYR A 156 -3.46 -13.49 -2.37
C TYR A 156 -3.68 -13.16 -3.84
N VAL A 157 -4.93 -12.95 -4.16
CA VAL A 157 -5.39 -12.36 -5.41
C VAL A 157 -6.29 -11.18 -5.07
N GLY A 158 -6.15 -10.10 -5.80
CA GLY A 158 -6.94 -8.90 -5.55
C GLY A 158 -7.17 -8.06 -6.80
N TYR A 159 -7.93 -7.00 -6.61
CA TYR A 159 -8.13 -5.93 -7.57
C TYR A 159 -7.76 -4.60 -6.89
N ARG A 160 -7.01 -3.77 -7.58
CA ARG A 160 -6.58 -2.47 -7.08
C ARG A 160 -6.73 -1.42 -8.16
N LYS A 161 -7.02 -0.18 -7.71
CA LYS A 161 -6.98 1.02 -8.53
C LYS A 161 -6.23 2.12 -7.81
N ILE A 162 -5.22 2.69 -8.48
CA ILE A 162 -4.45 3.84 -8.03
C ILE A 162 -4.55 4.92 -9.10
N LYS A 163 -5.09 6.09 -8.71
CA LYS A 163 -5.34 7.21 -9.62
C LYS A 163 -4.82 8.50 -9.01
N PHE A 164 -4.16 9.31 -9.83
CA PHE A 164 -3.89 10.73 -9.60
C PHE A 164 -4.70 11.58 -10.58
N ASP A 165 -5.24 12.68 -10.12
CA ASP A 165 -5.69 13.76 -11.00
C ASP A 165 -4.56 14.78 -11.06
N ILE A 166 -4.07 15.08 -12.27
CA ILE A 166 -2.87 15.89 -12.52
C ILE A 166 -3.26 17.13 -13.33
N ASN A 167 -2.73 18.29 -12.92
CA ASN A 167 -2.81 19.52 -13.69
C ASN A 167 -1.83 19.49 -14.85
N VAL A 168 -2.33 19.49 -16.09
CA VAL A 168 -1.50 19.56 -17.29
C VAL A 168 -1.54 20.99 -17.84
N LEU A 169 -0.45 21.73 -17.67
CA LEU A 169 -0.31 23.07 -18.25
C LEU A 169 -0.11 23.01 -19.79
N PRO A 170 -0.64 23.98 -20.59
CA PRO A 170 -1.13 25.31 -20.21
C PRO A 170 -2.65 25.39 -19.97
N ALA A 171 -3.03 26.17 -18.97
CA ALA A 171 -4.42 26.45 -18.62
C ALA A 171 -5.20 27.10 -19.79
N PRO A 172 -6.57 26.88 -19.91
CA PRO A 172 -7.43 26.30 -18.90
C PRO A 172 -7.73 24.83 -19.21
N VAL A 173 -7.05 23.92 -18.60
CA VAL A 173 -7.30 22.49 -18.78
C VAL A 173 -7.76 21.90 -17.45
N SER A 174 -8.87 21.18 -17.48
CA SER A 174 -9.35 20.39 -16.37
C SER A 174 -8.29 19.35 -15.98
N ALA A 175 -8.20 19.02 -14.71
CA ALA A 175 -7.35 17.94 -14.23
C ALA A 175 -7.56 16.66 -15.05
N VAL A 176 -6.47 16.06 -15.49
CA VAL A 176 -6.51 14.79 -16.23
C VAL A 176 -6.24 13.66 -15.24
N GLY A 177 -7.17 12.73 -15.18
CA GLY A 177 -7.00 11.52 -14.37
C GLY A 177 -5.99 10.57 -14.98
N VAL A 178 -4.85 10.35 -14.32
CA VAL A 178 -3.86 9.35 -14.71
C VAL A 178 -3.98 8.15 -13.79
N VAL A 179 -4.18 6.99 -14.37
CA VAL A 179 -4.25 5.72 -13.65
C VAL A 179 -2.86 5.09 -13.64
N LEU A 180 -2.28 4.91 -12.47
CA LEU A 180 -0.97 4.26 -12.28
C LEU A 180 -1.09 2.75 -12.28
N ASP A 181 -2.18 2.23 -11.71
CA ASP A 181 -2.48 0.82 -11.64
C ASP A 181 -4.00 0.63 -11.59
N GLU A 182 -4.52 -0.23 -12.44
CA GLU A 182 -5.93 -0.65 -12.40
C GLU A 182 -6.03 -2.08 -12.92
N GLY A 183 -6.19 -3.03 -12.02
CA GLY A 183 -6.31 -4.41 -12.46
C GLY A 183 -6.27 -5.46 -11.36
N VAL A 184 -6.33 -6.68 -11.82
CA VAL A 184 -6.14 -7.86 -10.99
C VAL A 184 -4.65 -8.04 -10.73
N HIS A 185 -4.30 -8.30 -9.49
CA HIS A 185 -2.93 -8.60 -9.07
C HIS A 185 -2.88 -9.86 -8.21
N VAL A 186 -1.75 -10.53 -8.22
CA VAL A 186 -1.43 -11.66 -7.36
C VAL A 186 -0.21 -11.31 -6.51
N GLY A 187 -0.17 -11.81 -5.30
CA GLY A 187 0.97 -11.50 -4.42
C GLY A 187 1.22 -12.54 -3.36
N VAL A 188 2.36 -12.34 -2.73
CA VAL A 188 2.86 -13.16 -1.61
C VAL A 188 3.28 -12.23 -0.50
N ARG A 189 2.83 -12.54 0.72
CA ARG A 189 3.30 -11.90 1.95
C ARG A 189 4.07 -12.90 2.77
N ILE A 190 5.26 -12.50 3.23
CA ILE A 190 6.13 -13.31 4.09
C ILE A 190 6.40 -12.51 5.36
N ALA A 191 6.02 -13.05 6.52
CA ALA A 191 6.30 -12.51 7.86
C ALA A 191 7.54 -13.18 8.46
N PHE A 192 8.34 -12.46 9.24
CA PHE A 192 9.56 -12.95 9.87
C PHE A 192 9.85 -12.28 11.22
#